data_bfdd2df2b55e5bd7c28a2df6a1b5bb34
#
_entry.id   bfdd2df2b55e5bd7c28a2df6a1b5bb34
#
_cell.length_a   1.000
_cell.length_b   1.000
_cell.length_c   1.000
_cell.angle_alpha   90.00
_cell.angle_beta   90.00
_cell.angle_gamma   90.00
#
_symmetry.space_group_name_H-M   'P 1'
#
loop_
_entity.id
_entity.type
_entity.pdbx_description
1 polymer ?
#
loop_
_entity_poly.entity_id
_entity_poly.type
_entity_poly.pdbx_seq_one_letter_code
_entity_poly.pdbx_strand_id
1 'polypeptide(L)'
;MELHDEGKFKEAIEKYTEALKVDPKSVQATYELSLSYLAYQDYQNASIFSTAVINSGNKQLSAGAYAVKSEALAGMEKVDEAIALLQEGLTKNGDDYLLHFNLALNYYKKGDNDKTLSHIKRAIDLEKSHSGAFLLNAHALNDSGLWVQSILSYQMFLLLEPDSKRSKSAFEEMLNIMRIKMAEAPVQRSFIQQQMMGNNPDTIPKSGELPPLTIEEGLNRNLVYHAITTTLDSLKNSSEEKNEFIFFKVINKEIMNVLNRESKGEKEGTFWTFYIPFFSHIAESGYYDTFCRYISVSYFPESLEWWQQNPGDAVDFVIWFEKGDEE
;
A
#
# COMPACT_ATOMS: atom_id res chain seq x y z
N MET A 1 -24.11 -5.02 -7.37
CA MET A 1 -23.07 -4.90 -6.33
C MET A 1 -22.79 -6.25 -5.69
N GLU A 2 -23.71 -6.91 -4.99
CA GLU A 2 -23.44 -8.19 -4.31
C GLU A 2 -22.68 -9.24 -5.17
N LEU A 3 -23.11 -9.51 -6.39
CA LEU A 3 -22.44 -10.49 -7.27
C LEU A 3 -21.01 -10.09 -7.64
N HIS A 4 -20.73 -8.81 -7.80
CA HIS A 4 -19.40 -8.32 -8.06
C HIS A 4 -18.51 -8.51 -6.82
N ASP A 5 -19.03 -8.20 -5.63
CA ASP A 5 -18.32 -8.32 -4.35
C ASP A 5 -18.05 -9.80 -3.99
N GLU A 6 -18.92 -10.72 -4.43
CA GLU A 6 -18.73 -12.19 -4.34
C GLU A 6 -17.78 -12.76 -5.40
N GLY A 7 -17.23 -11.95 -6.29
CA GLY A 7 -16.36 -12.39 -7.38
C GLY A 7 -17.09 -13.09 -8.54
N LYS A 8 -18.43 -13.04 -8.57
CA LYS A 8 -19.28 -13.64 -9.60
C LYS A 8 -19.42 -12.69 -10.82
N PHE A 9 -18.31 -12.32 -11.42
CA PHE A 9 -18.25 -11.26 -12.43
C PHE A 9 -19.09 -11.55 -13.68
N LYS A 10 -19.16 -12.81 -14.13
CA LYS A 10 -20.01 -13.20 -15.29
C LYS A 10 -21.48 -12.95 -15.01
N GLU A 11 -21.94 -13.38 -13.83
CA GLU A 11 -23.34 -13.19 -13.43
C GLU A 11 -23.67 -11.69 -13.25
N ALA A 12 -22.72 -10.91 -12.72
CA ALA A 12 -22.84 -9.46 -12.61
C ALA A 12 -22.99 -8.81 -14.00
N ILE A 13 -22.16 -9.21 -14.98
CA ILE A 13 -22.22 -8.74 -16.37
C ILE A 13 -23.60 -9.04 -16.99
N GLU A 14 -24.13 -10.26 -16.80
CA GLU A 14 -25.46 -10.64 -17.29
C GLU A 14 -26.54 -9.75 -16.69
N LYS A 15 -26.52 -9.54 -15.36
CA LYS A 15 -27.52 -8.71 -14.65
C LYS A 15 -27.48 -7.25 -15.07
N TYR A 16 -26.31 -6.64 -15.19
CA TYR A 16 -26.22 -5.26 -15.67
C TYR A 16 -26.60 -5.13 -17.15
N THR A 17 -26.31 -6.15 -17.95
CA THR A 17 -26.78 -6.19 -19.36
C THR A 17 -28.31 -6.29 -19.43
N GLU A 18 -28.96 -7.08 -18.57
CA GLU A 18 -30.43 -7.12 -18.45
C GLU A 18 -30.98 -5.76 -18.02
N ALA A 19 -30.38 -5.10 -17.02
CA ALA A 19 -30.79 -3.78 -16.58
C ALA A 19 -30.72 -2.75 -17.71
N LEU A 20 -29.70 -2.79 -18.55
CA LEU A 20 -29.55 -1.91 -19.71
C LEU A 20 -30.53 -2.22 -20.85
N LYS A 21 -31.13 -3.43 -20.92
CA LYS A 21 -32.24 -3.71 -21.82
C LYS A 21 -33.54 -3.01 -21.40
N VAL A 22 -33.70 -2.85 -20.05
CA VAL A 22 -34.88 -2.17 -19.47
C VAL A 22 -34.68 -0.65 -19.51
N ASP A 23 -33.53 -0.16 -19.12
CA ASP A 23 -33.16 1.26 -19.20
C ASP A 23 -31.81 1.46 -19.89
N PRO A 24 -31.82 1.61 -21.24
CA PRO A 24 -30.60 1.78 -22.03
C PRO A 24 -29.82 3.07 -21.73
N LYS A 25 -30.40 4.00 -20.98
CA LYS A 25 -29.76 5.28 -20.61
C LYS A 25 -29.20 5.30 -19.19
N SER A 26 -29.32 4.23 -18.45
CA SER A 26 -28.77 4.13 -17.08
C SER A 26 -27.25 4.22 -17.08
N VAL A 27 -26.74 5.42 -16.73
CA VAL A 27 -25.30 5.66 -16.63
C VAL A 27 -24.71 4.83 -15.48
N GLN A 28 -25.45 4.66 -14.38
CA GLN A 28 -25.03 3.82 -13.26
C GLN A 28 -24.84 2.36 -13.70
N ALA A 29 -25.84 1.77 -14.38
CA ALA A 29 -25.72 0.39 -14.85
C ALA A 29 -24.57 0.22 -15.86
N THR A 30 -24.32 1.24 -16.70
CA THR A 30 -23.19 1.26 -17.63
C THR A 30 -21.84 1.28 -16.90
N TYR A 31 -21.76 2.05 -15.82
CA TYR A 31 -20.56 2.13 -14.98
C TYR A 31 -20.28 0.79 -14.27
N GLU A 32 -21.29 0.22 -13.61
CA GLU A 32 -21.16 -1.08 -12.93
C GLU A 32 -20.81 -2.22 -13.91
N LEU A 33 -21.35 -2.16 -15.13
CA LEU A 33 -21.00 -3.09 -16.20
C LEU A 33 -19.52 -2.94 -16.60
N SER A 34 -19.01 -1.70 -16.67
CA SER A 34 -17.59 -1.44 -16.97
C SER A 34 -16.65 -2.00 -15.89
N LEU A 35 -17.02 -1.84 -14.62
CA LEU A 35 -16.30 -2.43 -13.48
C LEU A 35 -16.31 -3.96 -13.53
N SER A 36 -17.46 -4.55 -13.84
CA SER A 36 -17.59 -6.01 -13.92
C SER A 36 -16.76 -6.60 -15.07
N TYR A 37 -16.70 -5.94 -16.22
CA TYR A 37 -15.81 -6.33 -17.30
C TYR A 37 -14.34 -6.17 -16.95
N LEU A 38 -13.97 -5.10 -16.25
CA LEU A 38 -12.60 -4.89 -15.79
C LEU A 38 -12.15 -6.02 -14.83
N ALA A 39 -12.99 -6.34 -13.85
CA ALA A 39 -12.72 -7.41 -12.89
C ALA A 39 -12.70 -8.80 -13.56
N TYR A 40 -13.48 -8.99 -14.63
CA TYR A 40 -13.48 -10.18 -15.47
C TYR A 40 -12.28 -10.22 -16.44
N GLN A 41 -11.46 -9.16 -16.48
CA GLN A 41 -10.31 -8.96 -17.38
C GLN A 41 -10.70 -8.86 -18.88
N ASP A 42 -11.95 -8.53 -19.18
CA ASP A 42 -12.37 -8.13 -20.52
C ASP A 42 -12.12 -6.63 -20.70
N TYR A 43 -10.85 -6.29 -20.89
CA TYR A 43 -10.38 -4.92 -20.98
C TYR A 43 -10.98 -4.14 -22.15
N GLN A 44 -11.31 -4.85 -23.24
CA GLN A 44 -11.94 -4.23 -24.41
C GLN A 44 -13.34 -3.69 -24.05
N ASN A 45 -14.19 -4.53 -23.46
CA ASN A 45 -15.53 -4.12 -23.05
C ASN A 45 -15.47 -3.14 -21.87
N ALA A 46 -14.59 -3.32 -20.89
CA ALA A 46 -14.37 -2.35 -19.83
C ALA A 46 -14.07 -0.95 -20.40
N SER A 47 -13.19 -0.85 -21.40
CA SER A 47 -12.87 0.42 -22.07
C SER A 47 -14.04 1.01 -22.86
N ILE A 48 -14.86 0.19 -23.52
CA ILE A 48 -16.04 0.64 -24.27
C ILE A 48 -17.07 1.26 -23.32
N PHE A 49 -17.46 0.52 -22.28
CA PHE A 49 -18.50 0.96 -21.35
C PHE A 49 -18.05 2.13 -20.47
N SER A 50 -16.81 2.16 -19.98
CA SER A 50 -16.27 3.32 -19.27
C SER A 50 -16.20 4.58 -20.17
N THR A 51 -15.92 4.43 -21.46
CA THR A 51 -16.00 5.53 -22.44
C THR A 51 -17.43 6.08 -22.56
N ALA A 52 -18.44 5.20 -22.55
CA ALA A 52 -19.83 5.63 -22.58
C ALA A 52 -20.20 6.45 -21.33
N VAL A 53 -19.70 6.06 -20.16
CA VAL A 53 -19.88 6.83 -18.92
C VAL A 53 -19.20 8.20 -18.99
N ILE A 54 -17.96 8.27 -19.46
CA ILE A 54 -17.23 9.54 -19.64
C ILE A 54 -18.02 10.48 -20.56
N ASN A 55 -18.52 9.96 -21.68
CA ASN A 55 -19.26 10.74 -22.67
C ASN A 55 -20.67 11.15 -22.21
N SER A 56 -21.21 10.51 -21.18
CA SER A 56 -22.51 10.89 -20.61
C SER A 56 -22.48 12.25 -19.87
N GLY A 57 -21.30 12.72 -19.51
CA GLY A 57 -21.12 13.94 -18.73
C GLY A 57 -21.57 13.83 -17.27
N ASN A 58 -21.80 12.61 -16.75
CA ASN A 58 -22.15 12.41 -15.34
C ASN A 58 -20.94 12.72 -14.47
N LYS A 59 -21.02 13.81 -13.70
CA LYS A 59 -19.91 14.30 -12.87
C LYS A 59 -19.56 13.36 -11.72
N GLN A 60 -20.53 12.66 -11.14
CA GLN A 60 -20.31 11.77 -9.98
C GLN A 60 -19.53 10.51 -10.37
N LEU A 61 -19.74 9.99 -11.57
CA LEU A 61 -19.12 8.77 -12.06
C LEU A 61 -17.89 9.02 -12.95
N SER A 62 -17.64 10.28 -13.30
CA SER A 62 -16.61 10.65 -14.27
C SER A 62 -15.22 10.20 -13.84
N ALA A 63 -14.75 10.56 -12.63
CA ALA A 63 -13.42 10.18 -12.15
C ALA A 63 -13.25 8.65 -12.11
N GLY A 64 -14.26 7.92 -11.59
CA GLY A 64 -14.26 6.47 -11.59
C GLY A 64 -14.21 5.86 -12.99
N ALA A 65 -14.93 6.45 -13.95
CA ALA A 65 -14.93 5.97 -15.33
C ALA A 65 -13.56 6.19 -16.03
N TYR A 66 -12.89 7.32 -15.75
CA TYR A 66 -11.51 7.54 -16.18
C TYR A 66 -10.55 6.52 -15.56
N ALA A 67 -10.72 6.19 -14.29
CA ALA A 67 -9.92 5.17 -13.60
C ALA A 67 -10.12 3.78 -14.24
N VAL A 68 -11.37 3.32 -14.41
CA VAL A 68 -11.68 2.04 -15.06
C VAL A 68 -11.09 1.96 -16.47
N LYS A 69 -11.27 3.01 -17.27
CA LYS A 69 -10.73 3.02 -18.64
C LYS A 69 -9.21 2.99 -18.66
N SER A 70 -8.56 3.70 -17.75
CA SER A 70 -7.10 3.71 -17.65
C SER A 70 -6.56 2.34 -17.27
N GLU A 71 -7.21 1.65 -16.34
CA GLU A 71 -6.83 0.31 -15.93
C GLU A 71 -7.04 -0.70 -17.07
N ALA A 72 -8.15 -0.59 -17.80
CA ALA A 72 -8.38 -1.38 -19.00
C ALA A 72 -7.31 -1.15 -20.08
N LEU A 73 -6.90 0.12 -20.32
CA LEU A 73 -5.80 0.45 -21.23
C LEU A 73 -4.47 -0.15 -20.76
N ALA A 74 -4.18 -0.06 -19.46
CA ALA A 74 -2.98 -0.65 -18.87
C ALA A 74 -2.98 -2.18 -18.95
N GLY A 75 -4.16 -2.82 -18.83
CA GLY A 75 -4.34 -4.26 -19.04
C GLY A 75 -4.15 -4.70 -20.52
N MET A 76 -4.35 -3.77 -21.46
CA MET A 76 -4.01 -3.94 -22.88
C MET A 76 -2.59 -3.50 -23.23
N GLU A 77 -1.71 -3.30 -22.25
CA GLU A 77 -0.31 -2.82 -22.42
C GLU A 77 -0.17 -1.40 -22.99
N LYS A 78 -1.25 -0.60 -22.97
CA LYS A 78 -1.31 0.78 -23.48
C LYS A 78 -1.09 1.81 -22.37
N VAL A 79 0.02 1.67 -21.63
CA VAL A 79 0.29 2.47 -20.42
C VAL A 79 0.39 3.98 -20.75
N ASP A 80 0.98 4.37 -21.87
CA ASP A 80 1.07 5.79 -22.26
C ASP A 80 -0.29 6.41 -22.57
N GLU A 81 -1.19 5.63 -23.23
CA GLU A 81 -2.56 6.08 -23.46
C GLU A 81 -3.34 6.20 -22.13
N ALA A 82 -3.12 5.30 -21.18
CA ALA A 82 -3.71 5.36 -19.86
C ALA A 82 -3.28 6.62 -19.10
N ILE A 83 -1.98 6.95 -19.10
CA ILE A 83 -1.45 8.17 -18.48
C ILE A 83 -2.08 9.43 -19.10
N ALA A 84 -2.08 9.54 -20.43
CA ALA A 84 -2.68 10.68 -21.12
C ALA A 84 -4.16 10.85 -20.80
N LEU A 85 -4.91 9.74 -20.75
CA LEU A 85 -6.32 9.71 -20.36
C LEU A 85 -6.55 10.21 -18.95
N LEU A 86 -5.73 9.78 -17.98
CA LEU A 86 -5.86 10.21 -16.58
C LEU A 86 -5.50 11.70 -16.40
N GLN A 87 -4.53 12.21 -17.15
CA GLN A 87 -4.21 13.64 -17.16
C GLN A 87 -5.37 14.47 -17.72
N GLU A 88 -6.05 13.98 -18.77
CA GLU A 88 -7.29 14.56 -19.24
C GLU A 88 -8.37 14.51 -18.15
N GLY A 89 -8.49 13.38 -17.44
CA GLY A 89 -9.40 13.20 -16.32
C GLY A 89 -9.20 14.25 -15.23
N LEU A 90 -7.96 14.51 -14.80
CA LEU A 90 -7.63 15.56 -13.82
C LEU A 90 -8.01 16.96 -14.34
N THR A 91 -7.82 17.21 -15.62
CA THR A 91 -8.21 18.50 -16.22
C THR A 91 -9.73 18.73 -16.15
N LYS A 92 -10.52 17.67 -16.31
CA LYS A 92 -11.99 17.75 -16.35
C LYS A 92 -12.66 17.64 -14.98
N ASN A 93 -12.11 16.81 -14.08
CA ASN A 93 -12.73 16.53 -12.77
C ASN A 93 -12.07 17.30 -11.62
N GLY A 94 -10.91 17.91 -11.86
CA GLY A 94 -10.10 18.52 -10.80
C GLY A 94 -9.22 17.48 -10.09
N ASP A 95 -8.77 17.86 -8.91
CA ASP A 95 -7.85 17.10 -8.07
C ASP A 95 -8.60 15.95 -7.37
N ASP A 96 -8.45 14.75 -7.87
CA ASP A 96 -9.20 13.55 -7.46
C ASP A 96 -8.25 12.40 -7.09
N TYR A 97 -8.51 11.72 -5.96
CA TYR A 97 -7.62 10.70 -5.42
C TYR A 97 -7.50 9.47 -6.32
N LEU A 98 -8.60 9.02 -6.96
CA LEU A 98 -8.58 7.87 -7.86
C LEU A 98 -7.71 8.14 -9.08
N LEU A 99 -7.82 9.34 -9.64
CA LEU A 99 -7.04 9.74 -10.81
C LEU A 99 -5.54 9.81 -10.46
N HIS A 100 -5.19 10.37 -9.30
CA HIS A 100 -3.82 10.40 -8.82
C HIS A 100 -3.29 9.01 -8.51
N PHE A 101 -4.07 8.16 -7.85
CA PHE A 101 -3.69 6.77 -7.56
C PHE A 101 -3.42 5.97 -8.85
N ASN A 102 -4.31 6.08 -9.85
CA ASN A 102 -4.14 5.38 -11.13
C ASN A 102 -2.97 5.95 -11.95
N LEU A 103 -2.68 7.26 -11.88
CA LEU A 103 -1.46 7.83 -12.45
C LEU A 103 -0.21 7.25 -11.79
N ALA A 104 -0.20 7.17 -10.46
CA ALA A 104 0.92 6.56 -9.73
C ALA A 104 1.14 5.11 -10.14
N LEU A 105 0.07 4.30 -10.25
CA LEU A 105 0.15 2.91 -10.72
C LEU A 105 0.76 2.82 -12.13
N ASN A 106 0.35 3.68 -13.05
CA ASN A 106 0.84 3.66 -14.43
C ASN A 106 2.29 4.16 -14.52
N TYR A 107 2.68 5.18 -13.74
CA TYR A 107 4.07 5.60 -13.66
C TYR A 107 4.96 4.54 -13.00
N TYR A 108 4.47 3.84 -11.98
CA TYR A 108 5.18 2.71 -11.37
C TYR A 108 5.42 1.58 -12.38
N LYS A 109 4.41 1.24 -13.20
CA LYS A 109 4.56 0.29 -14.32
C LYS A 109 5.63 0.72 -15.33
N LYS A 110 5.84 2.02 -15.51
CA LYS A 110 6.90 2.56 -16.38
C LYS A 110 8.27 2.63 -15.71
N GLY A 111 8.38 2.38 -14.40
CA GLY A 111 9.60 2.57 -13.64
C GLY A 111 9.95 4.04 -13.36
N ASP A 112 8.99 4.97 -13.52
CA ASP A 112 9.17 6.40 -13.20
C ASP A 112 8.81 6.63 -11.73
N ASN A 113 9.74 6.29 -10.83
CA ASN A 113 9.51 6.35 -9.39
C ASN A 113 9.26 7.78 -8.89
N ASP A 114 9.87 8.80 -9.47
CA ASP A 114 9.68 10.19 -9.05
C ASP A 114 8.22 10.61 -9.25
N LYS A 115 7.66 10.34 -10.44
CA LYS A 115 6.26 10.64 -10.72
C LYS A 115 5.32 9.73 -9.92
N THR A 116 5.69 8.47 -9.72
CA THR A 116 4.94 7.56 -8.84
C THR A 116 4.79 8.16 -7.46
N LEU A 117 5.91 8.53 -6.80
CA LEU A 117 5.92 9.11 -5.46
C LEU A 117 5.17 10.45 -5.39
N SER A 118 5.30 11.29 -6.42
CA SER A 118 4.56 12.55 -6.49
C SER A 118 3.05 12.34 -6.52
N HIS A 119 2.56 11.47 -7.41
CA HIS A 119 1.13 11.22 -7.54
C HIS A 119 0.57 10.40 -6.37
N ILE A 120 1.31 9.42 -5.85
CA ILE A 120 0.82 8.62 -4.72
C ILE A 120 0.72 9.45 -3.44
N LYS A 121 1.68 10.35 -3.20
CA LYS A 121 1.58 11.30 -2.09
C LYS A 121 0.30 12.13 -2.20
N ARG A 122 -0.01 12.64 -3.40
CA ARG A 122 -1.23 13.43 -3.59
C ARG A 122 -2.49 12.60 -3.37
N ALA A 123 -2.53 11.35 -3.82
CA ALA A 123 -3.65 10.45 -3.57
C ALA A 123 -3.85 10.21 -2.05
N ILE A 124 -2.78 9.97 -1.29
CA ILE A 124 -2.82 9.80 0.17
C ILE A 124 -3.30 11.07 0.87
N ASP A 125 -2.83 12.26 0.43
CA ASP A 125 -3.26 13.53 1.00
C ASP A 125 -4.77 13.77 0.83
N LEU A 126 -5.34 13.30 -0.31
CA LEU A 126 -6.77 13.43 -0.62
C LEU A 126 -7.62 12.35 0.05
N GLU A 127 -7.12 11.12 0.18
CA GLU A 127 -7.85 10.00 0.76
C GLU A 127 -6.92 9.12 1.60
N LYS A 128 -6.96 9.31 2.91
CA LYS A 128 -6.07 8.63 3.87
C LYS A 128 -6.51 7.21 4.22
N SER A 129 -7.73 6.80 3.87
CA SER A 129 -8.25 5.47 4.16
C SER A 129 -7.95 4.44 3.06
N HIS A 130 -7.35 4.87 1.94
CA HIS A 130 -7.09 3.98 0.80
C HIS A 130 -5.84 3.12 1.02
N SER A 131 -6.01 1.89 1.52
CA SER A 131 -4.90 0.97 1.84
C SER A 131 -3.95 0.74 0.65
N GLY A 132 -4.49 0.56 -0.57
CA GLY A 132 -3.71 0.35 -1.78
C GLY A 132 -2.74 1.49 -2.11
N ALA A 133 -3.04 2.73 -1.70
CA ALA A 133 -2.14 3.86 -1.89
C ALA A 133 -0.89 3.73 -1.01
N PHE A 134 -1.05 3.32 0.24
CA PHE A 134 0.09 3.08 1.14
C PHE A 134 0.94 1.89 0.70
N LEU A 135 0.31 0.83 0.16
CA LEU A 135 1.05 -0.32 -0.36
C LEU A 135 1.91 0.08 -1.58
N LEU A 136 1.33 0.81 -2.54
CA LEU A 136 2.07 1.30 -3.70
C LEU A 136 3.18 2.27 -3.27
N ASN A 137 2.90 3.14 -2.30
CA ASN A 137 3.90 4.06 -1.75
C ASN A 137 5.06 3.29 -1.11
N ALA A 138 4.78 2.22 -0.35
CA ALA A 138 5.81 1.40 0.27
C ALA A 138 6.73 0.76 -0.78
N HIS A 139 6.16 0.17 -1.84
CA HIS A 139 6.94 -0.41 -2.93
C HIS A 139 7.80 0.65 -3.65
N ALA A 140 7.21 1.79 -4.05
CA ALA A 140 7.91 2.85 -4.75
C ALA A 140 9.04 3.46 -3.90
N LEU A 141 8.81 3.64 -2.60
CA LEU A 141 9.83 4.08 -1.65
C LEU A 141 10.99 3.08 -1.57
N ASN A 142 10.69 1.79 -1.43
CA ASN A 142 11.71 0.75 -1.36
C ASN A 142 12.54 0.67 -2.64
N ASP A 143 11.89 0.73 -3.82
CA ASP A 143 12.55 0.72 -5.12
C ASP A 143 13.43 1.96 -5.35
N SER A 144 13.09 3.07 -4.69
CA SER A 144 13.89 4.31 -4.67
C SER A 144 14.99 4.30 -3.59
N GLY A 145 15.16 3.19 -2.86
CA GLY A 145 16.11 3.06 -1.76
C GLY A 145 15.71 3.77 -0.46
N LEU A 146 14.46 4.26 -0.36
CA LEU A 146 13.87 4.92 0.80
C LEU A 146 13.30 3.92 1.81
N TRP A 147 14.09 2.92 2.14
CA TRP A 147 13.64 1.74 2.84
C TRP A 147 13.07 2.02 4.25
N VAL A 148 13.53 3.06 4.96
CA VAL A 148 12.96 3.43 6.27
C VAL A 148 11.54 3.96 6.11
N GLN A 149 11.33 4.88 5.16
CA GLN A 149 10.01 5.41 4.84
C GLN A 149 9.07 4.30 4.34
N SER A 150 9.62 3.35 3.59
CA SER A 150 8.88 2.17 3.11
C SER A 150 8.33 1.34 4.27
N ILE A 151 9.12 1.07 5.33
CA ILE A 151 8.66 0.36 6.53
C ILE A 151 7.42 1.04 7.13
N LEU A 152 7.44 2.36 7.28
CA LEU A 152 6.29 3.09 7.86
C LEU A 152 5.07 3.03 6.94
N SER A 153 5.28 3.10 5.63
CA SER A 153 4.18 2.99 4.67
C SER A 153 3.58 1.59 4.63
N TYR A 154 4.37 0.53 4.77
CA TYR A 154 3.87 -0.84 4.96
C TYR A 154 3.04 -0.95 6.24
N GLN A 155 3.48 -0.37 7.36
CA GLN A 155 2.72 -0.39 8.60
C GLN A 155 1.38 0.33 8.47
N MET A 156 1.33 1.48 7.75
CA MET A 156 0.05 2.14 7.44
C MET A 156 -0.87 1.26 6.59
N PHE A 157 -0.34 0.61 5.57
CA PHE A 157 -1.10 -0.34 4.77
C PHE A 157 -1.69 -1.46 5.64
N LEU A 158 -0.85 -2.09 6.47
CA LEU A 158 -1.23 -3.21 7.34
C LEU A 158 -2.20 -2.78 8.45
N LEU A 159 -2.16 -1.52 8.87
CA LEU A 159 -3.12 -0.96 9.82
C LEU A 159 -4.51 -0.79 9.18
N LEU A 160 -4.58 -0.42 7.91
CA LEU A 160 -5.84 -0.27 7.17
C LEU A 160 -6.37 -1.60 6.61
N GLU A 161 -5.49 -2.56 6.35
CA GLU A 161 -5.82 -3.86 5.77
C GLU A 161 -4.95 -4.95 6.42
N PRO A 162 -5.29 -5.39 7.65
CA PRO A 162 -4.43 -6.32 8.41
C PRO A 162 -4.53 -7.77 7.93
N ASP A 163 -5.67 -8.19 7.38
CA ASP A 163 -5.95 -9.58 7.05
C ASP A 163 -6.40 -9.74 5.59
N SER A 164 -5.42 -9.91 4.72
CA SER A 164 -5.64 -10.25 3.31
C SER A 164 -4.42 -10.99 2.73
N LYS A 165 -4.55 -11.52 1.52
CA LYS A 165 -3.40 -12.10 0.82
C LYS A 165 -2.29 -11.07 0.57
N ARG A 166 -2.67 -9.81 0.30
CA ARG A 166 -1.71 -8.71 0.13
C ARG A 166 -1.01 -8.38 1.44
N SER A 167 -1.72 -8.41 2.54
CA SER A 167 -1.18 -8.09 3.88
C SER A 167 -0.10 -9.07 4.29
N LYS A 168 -0.32 -10.37 4.06
CA LYS A 168 0.70 -11.39 4.30
C LYS A 168 1.98 -11.11 3.52
N SER A 169 1.88 -10.84 2.21
CA SER A 169 3.03 -10.55 1.37
C SER A 169 3.72 -9.26 1.76
N ALA A 170 2.95 -8.20 2.05
CA ALA A 170 3.48 -6.91 2.48
C ALA A 170 4.22 -7.00 3.82
N PHE A 171 3.69 -7.77 4.77
CA PHE A 171 4.34 -8.01 6.04
C PHE A 171 5.66 -8.77 5.86
N GLU A 172 5.67 -9.79 5.01
CA GLU A 172 6.89 -10.54 4.68
C GLU A 172 7.95 -9.64 4.03
N GLU A 173 7.57 -8.77 3.09
CA GLU A 173 8.48 -7.80 2.48
C GLU A 173 9.03 -6.81 3.51
N MET A 174 8.20 -6.31 4.40
CA MET A 174 8.61 -5.44 5.50
C MET A 174 9.63 -6.14 6.42
N LEU A 175 9.42 -7.41 6.81
CA LEU A 175 10.37 -8.18 7.60
C LEU A 175 11.72 -8.36 6.89
N ASN A 176 11.70 -8.55 5.56
CA ASN A 176 12.92 -8.65 4.76
C ASN A 176 13.70 -7.31 4.78
N ILE A 177 13.02 -6.18 4.64
CA ILE A 177 13.62 -4.84 4.75
C ILE A 177 14.23 -4.64 6.15
N MET A 178 13.53 -5.06 7.19
CA MET A 178 13.99 -5.00 8.58
C MET A 178 15.07 -6.06 8.89
N ARG A 179 15.41 -6.95 7.96
CA ARG A 179 16.40 -8.03 8.09
C ARG A 179 16.09 -9.03 9.21
N ILE A 180 14.84 -9.17 9.59
CA ILE A 180 14.39 -10.10 10.62
C ILE A 180 14.36 -11.51 10.06
N LYS A 181 13.89 -11.68 8.83
CA LYS A 181 13.90 -12.95 8.12
C LYS A 181 15.34 -13.27 7.70
N MET A 182 15.94 -14.27 8.32
CA MET A 182 17.23 -14.77 7.88
C MET A 182 17.03 -15.51 6.56
N ALA A 183 17.48 -14.90 5.48
CA ALA A 183 17.36 -15.46 4.14
C ALA A 183 18.18 -16.75 4.03
N GLU A 184 17.52 -17.90 4.06
CA GLU A 184 18.07 -19.17 3.54
C GLU A 184 17.78 -19.35 2.04
N ALA A 185 17.07 -18.44 1.41
CA ALA A 185 16.75 -18.50 -0.01
C ALA A 185 16.92 -17.13 -0.69
N PRO A 186 17.33 -17.09 -1.98
CA PRO A 186 17.32 -15.85 -2.73
C PRO A 186 15.90 -15.29 -2.76
N VAL A 187 15.78 -13.99 -2.44
CA VAL A 187 14.51 -13.25 -2.44
C VAL A 187 13.79 -13.54 -3.76
N GLN A 188 12.72 -14.33 -3.71
CA GLN A 188 11.77 -14.37 -4.81
C GLN A 188 11.10 -13.01 -4.82
N ARG A 189 11.45 -12.21 -5.82
CA ARG A 189 10.80 -10.92 -6.08
C ARG A 189 9.29 -11.16 -6.16
N SER A 190 8.49 -10.23 -5.63
CA SER A 190 7.04 -10.33 -5.73
C SER A 190 6.63 -10.56 -7.18
N PHE A 191 5.53 -11.26 -7.41
CA PHE A 191 5.00 -11.53 -8.75
C PHE A 191 4.83 -10.25 -9.57
N ILE A 192 4.52 -9.14 -8.89
CA ILE A 192 4.40 -7.79 -9.46
C ILE A 192 5.78 -7.28 -9.91
N GLN A 193 6.82 -7.43 -9.09
CA GLN A 193 8.19 -7.06 -9.46
C GLN A 193 8.74 -7.92 -10.60
N GLN A 194 8.41 -9.22 -10.65
CA GLN A 194 8.79 -10.09 -11.76
C GLN A 194 8.09 -9.74 -13.08
N GLN A 195 6.83 -9.31 -13.04
CA GLN A 195 6.10 -8.90 -14.25
C GLN A 195 6.49 -7.49 -14.75
N MET A 196 6.91 -6.60 -13.85
CA MET A 196 7.20 -5.21 -14.19
C MET A 196 8.66 -4.93 -14.56
N MET A 197 9.59 -5.69 -14.02
CA MET A 197 11.00 -5.60 -14.40
C MET A 197 11.27 -6.62 -15.51
N GLY A 198 11.28 -6.16 -16.75
CA GLY A 198 11.93 -6.92 -17.84
C GLY A 198 13.31 -7.42 -17.38
N ASN A 199 13.70 -8.61 -17.81
CA ASN A 199 14.91 -9.36 -17.44
C ASN A 199 16.24 -8.55 -17.56
N ASN A 200 16.40 -7.48 -16.77
CA ASN A 200 17.67 -6.78 -16.70
C ASN A 200 18.34 -7.10 -15.35
N PRO A 201 19.34 -8.01 -15.33
CA PRO A 201 20.02 -8.43 -14.11
C PRO A 201 20.94 -7.36 -13.49
N ASP A 202 21.17 -6.23 -14.19
CA ASP A 202 22.17 -5.24 -13.78
C ASP A 202 21.64 -4.20 -12.76
N THR A 203 20.37 -4.26 -12.37
CA THR A 203 19.77 -3.33 -11.40
C THR A 203 19.68 -3.84 -9.96
N ILE A 204 20.30 -5.00 -9.67
CA ILE A 204 20.33 -5.56 -8.31
C ILE A 204 21.55 -4.99 -7.58
N PRO A 205 21.40 -4.27 -6.45
CA PRO A 205 22.53 -4.05 -5.56
C PRO A 205 23.06 -5.43 -5.12
N LYS A 206 24.33 -5.70 -5.36
CA LYS A 206 24.98 -6.93 -4.89
C LYS A 206 24.79 -7.00 -3.37
N SER A 207 24.36 -8.16 -2.86
CA SER A 207 24.15 -8.37 -1.44
C SER A 207 25.39 -7.95 -0.67
N GLY A 208 25.28 -6.92 0.15
CA GLY A 208 26.36 -6.40 0.98
C GLY A 208 26.75 -4.95 0.75
N GLU A 209 26.46 -4.34 -0.40
CA GLU A 209 26.70 -2.92 -0.62
C GLU A 209 25.40 -2.14 -0.37
N LEU A 210 25.43 -1.26 0.65
CA LEU A 210 24.38 -0.27 0.85
C LEU A 210 24.45 0.74 -0.30
N PRO A 211 23.30 1.15 -0.89
CA PRO A 211 23.31 2.24 -1.85
C PRO A 211 23.94 3.48 -1.22
N PRO A 212 24.58 4.35 -2.01
CA PRO A 212 25.27 5.52 -1.49
C PRO A 212 24.35 6.32 -0.59
N LEU A 213 24.91 6.80 0.52
CA LEU A 213 24.22 7.59 1.54
C LEU A 213 23.64 8.87 0.90
N THR A 214 22.38 8.85 0.59
CA THR A 214 21.62 10.07 0.37
C THR A 214 21.00 10.47 1.70
N ILE A 215 21.33 11.66 2.17
CA ILE A 215 20.62 12.30 3.28
C ILE A 215 19.28 12.71 2.69
N GLU A 216 18.24 11.93 2.99
CA GLU A 216 16.94 12.18 2.46
C GLU A 216 16.06 12.75 3.55
N GLU A 217 15.46 13.88 3.25
CA GLU A 217 14.62 14.60 4.23
C GLU A 217 15.31 14.77 5.61
N GLY A 218 16.65 14.77 5.64
CA GLY A 218 17.43 14.92 6.86
C GLY A 218 17.56 13.67 7.74
N LEU A 219 17.14 12.49 7.28
CA LEU A 219 17.30 11.22 8.00
C LEU A 219 18.66 10.58 7.70
N ASN A 220 19.42 10.29 8.76
CA ASN A 220 20.59 9.41 8.68
C ASN A 220 20.16 7.95 8.80
N ARG A 221 19.94 7.29 7.66
CA ARG A 221 19.51 5.87 7.59
C ARG A 221 20.48 4.89 8.24
N ASN A 222 21.75 5.24 8.39
CA ASN A 222 22.73 4.40 9.09
C ASN A 222 22.41 4.24 10.58
N LEU A 223 21.80 5.24 11.22
CA LEU A 223 21.39 5.12 12.62
C LEU A 223 20.32 4.04 12.77
N VAL A 224 19.34 4.03 11.87
CA VAL A 224 18.29 3.00 11.87
C VAL A 224 18.88 1.63 11.55
N TYR A 225 19.76 1.54 10.56
CA TYR A 225 20.44 0.28 10.21
C TYR A 225 21.26 -0.27 11.38
N HIS A 226 22.04 0.60 12.05
CA HIS A 226 22.83 0.21 13.22
C HIS A 226 21.95 -0.26 14.37
N ALA A 227 20.83 0.42 14.62
CA ALA A 227 19.86 0.02 15.64
C ALA A 227 19.29 -1.38 15.35
N ILE A 228 18.87 -1.64 14.10
CA ILE A 228 18.37 -2.96 13.67
C ILE A 228 19.44 -4.04 13.92
N THR A 229 20.65 -3.85 13.42
CA THR A 229 21.71 -4.87 13.50
C THR A 229 22.14 -5.15 14.95
N THR A 230 22.32 -4.11 15.75
CA THR A 230 22.69 -4.25 17.16
C THR A 230 21.60 -4.97 17.97
N THR A 231 20.35 -4.62 17.72
CA THR A 231 19.19 -5.26 18.37
C THR A 231 19.07 -6.72 17.96
N LEU A 232 19.23 -7.03 16.67
CA LEU A 232 19.24 -8.41 16.15
C LEU A 232 20.35 -9.25 16.82
N ASP A 233 21.55 -8.72 16.92
CA ASP A 233 22.68 -9.43 17.53
C ASP A 233 22.44 -9.66 19.03
N SER A 234 21.86 -8.69 19.72
CA SER A 234 21.47 -8.84 21.12
C SER A 234 20.42 -9.94 21.32
N LEU A 235 19.36 -9.94 20.50
CA LEU A 235 18.30 -10.95 20.56
C LEU A 235 18.81 -12.36 20.23
N LYS A 236 19.69 -12.49 19.23
CA LYS A 236 20.30 -13.80 18.88
C LYS A 236 21.17 -14.38 19.99
N ASN A 237 21.82 -13.52 20.78
CA ASN A 237 22.70 -13.91 21.88
C ASN A 237 21.98 -14.00 23.23
N SER A 238 20.69 -13.60 23.31
CA SER A 238 19.90 -13.73 24.52
C SER A 238 19.50 -15.19 24.78
N SER A 239 19.18 -15.50 26.03
CA SER A 239 18.61 -16.79 26.44
C SER A 239 17.08 -16.85 26.27
N GLU A 240 16.46 -15.80 25.79
CA GLU A 240 15.02 -15.71 25.57
C GLU A 240 14.58 -16.55 24.35
N GLU A 241 13.30 -16.90 24.30
CA GLU A 241 12.71 -17.65 23.21
C GLU A 241 12.91 -16.91 21.87
N LYS A 242 13.50 -17.59 20.89
CA LYS A 242 13.81 -17.04 19.58
C LYS A 242 12.58 -17.19 18.67
N ASN A 243 11.70 -16.17 18.70
CA ASN A 243 10.47 -16.12 17.94
C ASN A 243 10.52 -14.89 17.00
N GLU A 244 10.15 -15.07 15.74
CA GLU A 244 10.16 -13.99 14.73
C GLU A 244 9.23 -12.82 15.11
N PHE A 245 8.10 -13.08 15.77
CA PHE A 245 7.21 -12.05 16.27
C PHE A 245 7.89 -11.18 17.34
N ILE A 246 8.62 -11.79 18.28
CA ILE A 246 9.37 -11.05 19.31
C ILE A 246 10.46 -10.19 18.65
N PHE A 247 11.16 -10.74 17.65
CA PHE A 247 12.18 -10.00 16.90
C PHE A 247 11.56 -8.80 16.19
N PHE A 248 10.44 -9.01 15.48
CA PHE A 248 9.71 -7.94 14.85
C PHE A 248 9.31 -6.85 15.86
N LYS A 249 8.66 -7.22 16.96
CA LYS A 249 8.19 -6.27 17.98
C LYS A 249 9.32 -5.43 18.57
N VAL A 250 10.42 -6.07 18.96
CA VAL A 250 11.56 -5.37 19.61
C VAL A 250 12.29 -4.48 18.61
N ILE A 251 12.55 -4.97 17.41
CA ILE A 251 13.25 -4.21 16.37
C ILE A 251 12.39 -3.03 15.89
N ASN A 252 11.09 -3.25 15.68
CA ASN A 252 10.18 -2.17 15.29
C ASN A 252 10.13 -1.06 16.33
N LYS A 253 10.09 -1.42 17.62
CA LYS A 253 10.14 -0.43 18.72
C LYS A 253 11.44 0.36 18.69
N GLU A 254 12.58 -0.29 18.46
CA GLU A 254 13.88 0.41 18.43
C GLU A 254 13.99 1.32 17.19
N ILE A 255 13.45 0.92 16.05
CA ILE A 255 13.33 1.81 14.88
C ILE A 255 12.56 3.09 15.27
N MET A 256 11.40 2.95 15.91
CA MET A 256 10.59 4.10 16.33
C MET A 256 11.33 4.98 17.34
N ASN A 257 12.06 4.38 18.29
CA ASN A 257 12.89 5.10 19.26
C ASN A 257 13.98 5.94 18.58
N VAL A 258 14.65 5.38 17.56
CA VAL A 258 15.66 6.11 16.78
C VAL A 258 15.01 7.25 16.01
N LEU A 259 13.92 6.99 15.29
CA LEU A 259 13.23 7.99 14.50
C LEU A 259 12.67 9.12 15.36
N ASN A 260 12.12 8.82 16.54
CA ASN A 260 11.63 9.81 17.48
C ASN A 260 12.76 10.71 18.02
N ARG A 261 13.95 10.13 18.27
CA ARG A 261 15.14 10.94 18.64
C ARG A 261 15.59 11.88 17.50
N GLU A 262 15.59 11.37 16.28
CA GLU A 262 15.98 12.13 15.08
C GLU A 262 14.95 13.19 14.64
N SER A 263 13.70 13.07 15.08
CA SER A 263 12.63 14.03 14.78
C SER A 263 12.73 15.33 15.57
N LYS A 264 13.61 15.41 16.57
CA LYS A 264 13.77 16.61 17.40
C LYS A 264 14.35 17.76 16.59
N GLY A 265 13.70 18.93 16.67
CA GLY A 265 14.05 20.13 15.94
C GLY A 265 13.04 20.45 14.84
N GLU A 266 13.35 21.47 14.04
CA GLU A 266 12.52 21.84 12.90
C GLU A 266 12.73 20.82 11.77
N LYS A 267 11.68 20.06 11.47
CA LYS A 267 11.64 19.04 10.42
C LYS A 267 10.42 19.28 9.55
N GLU A 268 10.60 19.15 8.24
CA GLU A 268 9.56 19.34 7.25
C GLU A 268 9.26 18.03 6.52
N GLY A 269 8.07 17.94 5.94
CA GLY A 269 7.62 16.79 5.15
C GLY A 269 6.79 15.79 5.96
N THR A 270 5.90 15.09 5.24
CA THR A 270 4.90 14.16 5.81
C THR A 270 5.55 13.04 6.64
N PHE A 271 6.76 12.62 6.27
CA PHE A 271 7.51 11.61 7.01
C PHE A 271 7.77 12.07 8.46
N TRP A 272 8.24 13.30 8.66
CA TRP A 272 8.57 13.85 9.97
C TRP A 272 7.38 14.37 10.75
N THR A 273 6.39 14.94 10.05
CA THR A 273 5.27 15.64 10.70
C THR A 273 4.05 14.76 10.92
N PHE A 274 3.97 13.59 10.27
CA PHE A 274 2.86 12.66 10.42
C PHE A 274 3.34 11.25 10.79
N TYR A 275 4.11 10.56 9.94
CA TYR A 275 4.42 9.14 10.17
C TYR A 275 5.19 8.90 11.48
N ILE A 276 6.25 9.67 11.73
CA ILE A 276 7.08 9.46 12.92
C ILE A 276 6.32 9.78 14.21
N PRO A 277 5.66 10.93 14.37
CA PRO A 277 4.85 11.19 15.56
C PRO A 277 3.78 10.13 15.78
N PHE A 278 3.07 9.74 14.72
CA PHE A 278 2.01 8.75 14.77
C PHE A 278 2.50 7.39 15.27
N PHE A 279 3.54 6.82 14.67
CA PHE A 279 4.05 5.51 15.08
C PHE A 279 4.83 5.56 16.40
N SER A 280 5.49 6.67 16.71
CA SER A 280 6.15 6.85 18.00
C SER A 280 5.14 6.88 19.14
N HIS A 281 4.00 7.55 18.93
CA HIS A 281 2.90 7.57 19.88
C HIS A 281 2.36 6.15 20.14
N ILE A 282 2.13 5.37 19.10
CA ILE A 282 1.74 3.95 19.24
C ILE A 282 2.82 3.16 20.01
N ALA A 283 4.10 3.36 19.67
CA ALA A 283 5.21 2.65 20.32
C ALA A 283 5.36 2.98 21.81
N GLU A 284 4.97 4.17 22.22
CA GLU A 284 5.00 4.62 23.63
C GLU A 284 3.73 4.26 24.41
N SER A 285 2.63 3.93 23.70
CA SER A 285 1.34 3.59 24.31
C SER A 285 1.32 2.21 24.96
N GLY A 286 0.30 1.98 25.80
CA GLY A 286 -0.02 0.64 26.33
C GLY A 286 -0.50 -0.36 25.28
N TYR A 287 -0.86 0.11 24.08
CA TYR A 287 -1.39 -0.69 22.99
C TYR A 287 -0.32 -1.18 22.00
N TYR A 288 0.96 -0.95 22.25
CA TYR A 288 2.02 -1.32 21.31
C TYR A 288 2.05 -2.84 20.97
N ASP A 289 1.89 -3.71 21.97
CA ASP A 289 1.83 -5.17 21.75
C ASP A 289 0.62 -5.53 20.88
N THR A 290 -0.54 -4.96 21.20
CA THR A 290 -1.79 -5.16 20.45
C THR A 290 -1.64 -4.68 18.99
N PHE A 291 -1.03 -3.50 18.80
CA PHE A 291 -0.71 -3.00 17.45
C PHE A 291 0.17 -3.97 16.66
N CYS A 292 1.26 -4.47 17.26
CA CYS A 292 2.14 -5.42 16.58
C CYS A 292 1.41 -6.70 16.17
N ARG A 293 0.51 -7.22 17.02
CA ARG A 293 -0.33 -8.37 16.70
C ARG A 293 -1.35 -8.07 15.61
N TYR A 294 -1.96 -6.88 15.67
CA TYR A 294 -2.95 -6.44 14.67
C TYR A 294 -2.36 -6.41 13.26
N ILE A 295 -1.25 -5.73 13.06
CA ILE A 295 -0.65 -5.58 11.73
C ILE A 295 0.03 -6.87 11.21
N SER A 296 0.18 -7.88 12.07
CA SER A 296 0.81 -9.17 11.75
C SER A 296 -0.15 -10.37 11.73
N VAL A 297 -1.45 -10.13 11.89
CA VAL A 297 -2.46 -11.19 12.02
C VAL A 297 -2.51 -12.14 10.83
N SER A 298 -2.26 -11.64 9.63
CA SER A 298 -2.22 -12.45 8.40
C SER A 298 -0.92 -13.26 8.22
N TYR A 299 0.10 -12.98 9.02
CA TYR A 299 1.43 -13.60 8.87
C TYR A 299 1.80 -14.53 10.02
N PHE A 300 1.66 -14.11 11.28
CA PHE A 300 1.97 -14.91 12.45
C PHE A 300 0.73 -15.63 12.99
N PRO A 301 0.71 -17.01 13.01
CA PRO A 301 -0.41 -17.76 13.59
C PRO A 301 -0.72 -17.38 15.04
N GLU A 302 0.32 -17.12 15.87
CA GLU A 302 0.16 -16.69 17.25
C GLU A 302 -0.53 -15.33 17.40
N SER A 303 -0.43 -14.44 16.42
CA SER A 303 -1.17 -13.17 16.41
C SER A 303 -2.66 -13.41 16.17
N LEU A 304 -3.00 -14.31 15.25
CA LEU A 304 -4.39 -14.70 14.99
C LEU A 304 -5.01 -15.40 16.19
N GLU A 305 -4.29 -16.34 16.81
CA GLU A 305 -4.74 -17.02 18.03
C GLU A 305 -4.98 -16.03 19.17
N TRP A 306 -4.08 -15.07 19.35
CA TRP A 306 -4.22 -14.03 20.37
C TRP A 306 -5.50 -13.19 20.15
N TRP A 307 -5.79 -12.78 18.91
CA TRP A 307 -6.99 -12.03 18.56
C TRP A 307 -8.28 -12.80 18.90
N GLN A 308 -8.30 -14.10 18.62
CA GLN A 308 -9.44 -14.96 18.93
C GLN A 308 -9.66 -15.12 20.44
N GLN A 309 -8.58 -15.11 21.22
CA GLN A 309 -8.62 -15.29 22.68
C GLN A 309 -8.83 -13.96 23.44
N ASN A 310 -8.50 -12.82 22.84
CA ASN A 310 -8.54 -11.50 23.47
C ASN A 310 -9.38 -10.47 22.66
N PRO A 311 -10.65 -10.77 22.35
CA PRO A 311 -11.48 -9.88 21.52
C PRO A 311 -11.73 -8.51 22.18
N GLY A 312 -11.70 -8.43 23.52
CA GLY A 312 -11.85 -7.16 24.26
C GLY A 312 -10.68 -6.22 24.00
N ASP A 313 -9.45 -6.71 24.13
CA ASP A 313 -8.23 -5.90 23.91
C ASP A 313 -8.13 -5.42 22.46
N ALA A 314 -8.63 -6.25 21.53
CA ALA A 314 -8.72 -5.90 20.11
C ALA A 314 -9.67 -4.71 19.88
N VAL A 315 -10.87 -4.78 20.48
CA VAL A 315 -11.87 -3.71 20.39
C VAL A 315 -11.37 -2.44 21.06
N ASP A 316 -10.76 -2.54 22.23
CA ASP A 316 -10.22 -1.40 22.96
C ASP A 316 -9.11 -0.68 22.17
N PHE A 317 -8.24 -1.44 21.49
CA PHE A 317 -7.24 -0.88 20.59
C PHE A 317 -7.89 -0.11 19.43
N VAL A 318 -8.88 -0.69 18.75
CA VAL A 318 -9.56 -0.02 17.63
C VAL A 318 -10.28 1.25 18.11
N ILE A 319 -10.97 1.19 19.25
CA ILE A 319 -11.64 2.36 19.84
C ILE A 319 -10.61 3.45 20.19
N TRP A 320 -9.50 3.09 20.83
CA TRP A 320 -8.42 4.03 21.13
C TRP A 320 -7.85 4.66 19.86
N PHE A 321 -7.62 3.83 18.84
CA PHE A 321 -7.09 4.28 17.56
C PHE A 321 -8.03 5.25 16.83
N GLU A 322 -9.36 4.99 16.82
CA GLU A 322 -10.35 5.81 16.15
C GLU A 322 -10.64 7.14 16.89
N LYS A 323 -10.60 7.12 18.20
CA LYS A 323 -10.88 8.31 19.01
C LYS A 323 -9.70 9.26 19.16
N GLY A 324 -8.47 8.78 18.93
CA GLY A 324 -7.27 9.50 19.33
C GLY A 324 -7.18 9.62 20.86
N ASP A 325 -6.26 10.47 21.33
CA ASP A 325 -6.12 10.78 22.75
C ASP A 325 -7.17 11.83 23.20
N GLU A 326 -8.44 11.63 22.90
CA GLU A 326 -9.48 12.41 23.59
C GLU A 326 -9.52 11.94 25.06
N GLU A 327 -8.88 12.73 25.94
CA GLU A 327 -9.06 12.69 27.39
C GLU A 327 -10.52 12.97 27.78
#